data_8d706efb7d38a42f4e608776232f506d
#
_entry.id   8d706efb7d38a42f4e608776232f506d
#
_cell.length_a   1.000
_cell.length_b   1.000
_cell.length_c   1.000
_cell.angle_alpha   90.00
_cell.angle_beta   90.00
_cell.angle_gamma   90.00
#
_symmetry.space_group_name_H-M   'P 1'
#
loop_
_entity.id
_entity.type
_entity.pdbx_description
1 polymer ?
#
loop_
_entity_poly.entity_id
_entity_poly.type
_entity_poly.pdbx_seq_one_letter_code
_entity_poly.pdbx_strand_id
1 'polypeptide(L)'
;MSAQWTHLALHVHSLEASIAFYGRYSNLRVVDRHSDASSIGTEVVWLSDRSGDDELSFIMVLQEGAPRNLPGAKPQSPLGPISHLGFSLTSREDVDAVAAQAGKDGLLKFGPTFLNPYAGYLCIVSDPDGHSVEFSHGQALGRPPVHQPDRKSVAAKSG
;
A
#
# COMPACT_ATOMS: atom_id res chain seq x y z
N MET A 1 2.99 -25.88 15.46
CA MET A 1 3.65 -25.04 14.44
C MET A 1 3.13 -23.62 14.60
N SER A 2 4.00 -22.63 14.60
CA SER A 2 3.62 -21.21 14.54
C SER A 2 4.06 -20.67 13.18
N ALA A 3 3.19 -19.89 12.50
CA ALA A 3 3.51 -19.22 11.26
C ALA A 3 3.34 -17.71 11.47
N GLN A 4 4.20 -16.92 10.84
CA GLN A 4 4.17 -15.46 10.90
C GLN A 4 4.12 -14.89 9.48
N TRP A 5 3.44 -13.77 9.32
CA TRP A 5 3.52 -13.00 8.08
C TRP A 5 4.92 -12.42 7.94
N THR A 6 5.55 -12.65 6.79
CA THR A 6 6.91 -12.15 6.51
C THR A 6 6.95 -11.18 5.34
N HIS A 7 6.20 -11.46 4.27
CA HIS A 7 6.25 -10.65 3.06
C HIS A 7 5.01 -10.80 2.19
N LEU A 8 4.84 -9.83 1.31
CA LEU A 8 4.00 -9.88 0.12
C LEU A 8 4.90 -9.73 -1.11
N ALA A 9 4.78 -10.61 -2.09
CA ALA A 9 5.52 -10.50 -3.35
C ALA A 9 4.61 -10.03 -4.48
N LEU A 10 5.08 -9.05 -5.26
CA LEU A 10 4.44 -8.56 -6.47
C LEU A 10 5.39 -8.73 -7.66
N HIS A 11 4.87 -9.29 -8.74
CA HIS A 11 5.56 -9.31 -10.01
C HIS A 11 5.17 -8.04 -10.78
N VAL A 12 6.13 -7.14 -11.00
CA VAL A 12 5.91 -5.80 -11.54
C VAL A 12 6.44 -5.67 -12.98
N HIS A 13 5.88 -4.74 -13.74
CA HIS A 13 6.38 -4.42 -15.08
C HIS A 13 7.66 -3.60 -15.06
N SER A 14 7.86 -2.77 -14.03
CA SER A 14 9.06 -1.96 -13.85
C SER A 14 9.37 -1.77 -12.37
N LEU A 15 10.53 -2.27 -11.93
CA LEU A 15 11.03 -2.07 -10.56
C LEU A 15 11.17 -0.58 -10.23
N GLU A 16 11.75 0.20 -11.12
CA GLU A 16 12.01 1.64 -10.88
C GLU A 16 10.71 2.44 -10.74
N ALA A 17 9.70 2.14 -11.56
CA ALA A 17 8.39 2.79 -11.45
C ALA A 17 7.71 2.45 -10.11
N SER A 18 7.76 1.18 -9.70
CA SER A 18 7.16 0.73 -8.44
C SER A 18 7.91 1.26 -7.22
N ILE A 19 9.25 1.27 -7.24
CA ILE A 19 10.08 1.87 -6.17
C ILE A 19 9.75 3.36 -6.03
N ALA A 20 9.68 4.09 -7.14
CA ALA A 20 9.36 5.52 -7.12
C ALA A 20 7.95 5.78 -6.57
N PHE A 21 6.96 4.97 -6.95
CA PHE A 21 5.58 5.07 -6.45
C PHE A 21 5.51 4.81 -4.94
N TYR A 22 5.99 3.66 -4.47
CA TYR A 22 5.90 3.30 -3.05
C TYR A 22 6.74 4.23 -2.17
N GLY A 23 7.90 4.70 -2.64
CA GLY A 23 8.71 5.70 -1.94
C GLY A 23 8.07 7.08 -1.87
N ARG A 24 7.21 7.43 -2.85
CA ARG A 24 6.50 8.72 -2.90
C ARG A 24 5.24 8.75 -2.04
N TYR A 25 4.46 7.68 -2.07
CA TYR A 25 3.12 7.62 -1.45
C TYR A 25 3.12 6.94 -0.07
N SER A 26 4.19 6.23 0.29
CA SER A 26 4.33 5.55 1.56
C SER A 26 5.72 5.78 2.16
N ASN A 27 5.97 5.22 3.35
CA ASN A 27 7.28 5.25 3.99
C ASN A 27 8.19 4.10 3.53
N LEU A 28 7.77 3.33 2.52
CA LEU A 28 8.56 2.21 2.03
C LEU A 28 9.82 2.70 1.32
N ARG A 29 10.93 2.07 1.63
CA ARG A 29 12.25 2.31 1.01
C ARG A 29 12.93 1.00 0.70
N VAL A 30 13.85 1.03 -0.23
CA VAL A 30 14.68 -0.14 -0.57
C VAL A 30 15.55 -0.46 0.64
N VAL A 31 15.40 -1.69 1.16
CA VAL A 31 16.23 -2.25 2.23
C VAL A 31 17.18 -3.31 1.71
N ASP A 32 16.84 -3.92 0.55
CA ASP A 32 17.72 -4.85 -0.15
C ASP A 32 17.43 -4.84 -1.65
N ARG A 33 18.46 -5.06 -2.45
CA ARG A 33 18.39 -5.20 -3.91
C ARG A 33 19.41 -6.24 -4.36
N HIS A 34 18.95 -7.32 -4.95
CA HIS A 34 19.80 -8.40 -5.36
C HIS A 34 19.30 -9.09 -6.63
N SER A 35 20.21 -9.77 -7.30
CA SER A 35 19.91 -10.71 -8.36
C SER A 35 20.72 -11.98 -8.13
N ASP A 36 20.07 -13.13 -8.25
CA ASP A 36 20.74 -14.42 -8.27
C ASP A 36 20.64 -15.01 -9.67
N ALA A 37 21.73 -14.86 -10.41
CA ALA A 37 21.84 -15.37 -11.77
C ALA A 37 21.69 -16.89 -11.85
N SER A 38 21.95 -17.62 -10.77
CA SER A 38 21.89 -19.09 -10.74
C SER A 38 20.47 -19.63 -10.53
N SER A 39 19.67 -18.99 -9.70
CA SER A 39 18.34 -19.47 -9.31
C SER A 39 17.20 -18.60 -9.83
N ILE A 40 17.24 -17.30 -9.59
CA ILE A 40 16.17 -16.38 -9.94
C ILE A 40 16.39 -15.81 -11.35
N GLY A 41 17.59 -15.32 -11.64
CA GLY A 41 17.96 -14.77 -12.96
C GLY A 41 17.33 -13.42 -13.28
N THR A 42 16.60 -12.84 -12.34
CA THR A 42 15.96 -11.53 -12.42
C THR A 42 16.36 -10.70 -11.23
N GLU A 43 16.13 -9.40 -11.30
CA GLU A 43 16.34 -8.49 -10.18
C GLU A 43 15.16 -8.54 -9.23
N VAL A 44 15.47 -8.54 -7.92
CA VAL A 44 14.51 -8.54 -6.82
C VAL A 44 14.84 -7.38 -5.90
N VAL A 45 13.82 -6.64 -5.49
CA VAL A 45 13.93 -5.53 -4.54
C VAL A 45 13.03 -5.78 -3.34
N TRP A 46 13.58 -5.55 -2.16
CA TRP A 46 12.81 -5.58 -0.91
C TRP A 46 12.58 -4.15 -0.42
N LEU A 47 11.31 -3.84 -0.18
CA LEU A 47 10.89 -2.58 0.41
C LEU A 47 10.40 -2.81 1.84
N SER A 48 10.70 -1.86 2.74
CA SER A 48 10.19 -1.83 4.11
C SER A 48 10.01 -0.40 4.59
N ASP A 49 9.12 -0.20 5.55
CA ASP A 49 8.94 1.06 6.29
C ASP A 49 9.92 1.20 7.46
N ARG A 50 10.69 0.16 7.75
CA ARG A 50 11.70 0.10 8.82
C ARG A 50 13.11 0.13 8.25
N SER A 51 14.03 0.67 9.01
CA SER A 51 15.45 0.77 8.65
C SER A 51 16.33 0.53 9.89
N GLY A 52 17.55 0.08 9.64
CA GLY A 52 18.54 -0.17 10.68
C GLY A 52 18.42 -1.57 11.30
N ASP A 53 18.78 -1.68 12.59
CA ASP A 53 18.80 -2.96 13.33
C ASP A 53 17.42 -3.42 13.82
N ASP A 54 16.35 -2.69 13.47
CA ASP A 54 14.99 -3.08 13.79
C ASP A 54 14.63 -4.36 13.03
N GLU A 55 14.03 -5.32 13.72
CA GLU A 55 13.53 -6.54 13.10
C GLU A 55 12.50 -6.19 12.03
N LEU A 56 12.80 -6.59 10.78
CA LEU A 56 11.90 -6.39 9.65
C LEU A 56 10.68 -7.29 9.83
N SER A 57 9.56 -6.72 10.28
CA SER A 57 8.35 -7.49 10.56
C SER A 57 7.54 -7.82 9.31
N PHE A 58 7.69 -7.04 8.24
CA PHE A 58 7.01 -7.25 6.98
C PHE A 58 7.78 -6.62 5.81
N ILE A 59 7.91 -7.37 4.73
CA ILE A 59 8.62 -6.96 3.51
C ILE A 59 7.65 -6.97 2.32
N MET A 60 7.72 -5.94 1.51
CA MET A 60 7.17 -5.97 0.15
C MET A 60 8.29 -6.37 -0.80
N VAL A 61 8.14 -7.51 -1.44
CA VAL A 61 9.08 -8.02 -2.45
C VAL A 61 8.59 -7.60 -3.83
N LEU A 62 9.42 -6.91 -4.58
CA LEU A 62 9.15 -6.56 -5.99
C LEU A 62 10.09 -7.36 -6.88
N GLN A 63 9.56 -7.92 -7.96
CA GLN A 63 10.32 -8.68 -8.94
C GLN A 63 9.90 -8.30 -10.36
N GLU A 64 10.87 -7.96 -11.19
CA GLU A 64 10.68 -7.69 -12.61
C GLU A 64 11.17 -8.87 -13.45
N GLY A 65 10.43 -9.21 -14.51
CA GLY A 65 10.78 -10.29 -15.41
C GLY A 65 10.44 -11.69 -14.88
N ALA A 66 10.44 -12.67 -15.77
CA ALA A 66 10.15 -14.06 -15.41
C ALA A 66 11.37 -14.73 -14.79
N PRO A 67 11.27 -15.29 -13.57
CA PRO A 67 12.38 -16.00 -12.95
C PRO A 67 12.69 -17.31 -13.70
N ARG A 68 13.94 -17.76 -13.64
CA ARG A 68 14.39 -18.98 -14.35
C ARG A 68 13.65 -20.23 -13.92
N ASN A 69 13.33 -20.34 -12.63
CA ASN A 69 12.57 -21.45 -12.06
C ASN A 69 11.06 -21.40 -12.36
N LEU A 70 10.56 -20.27 -12.87
CA LEU A 70 9.17 -20.07 -13.30
C LEU A 70 9.11 -19.42 -14.69
N PRO A 71 9.64 -20.09 -15.73
CA PRO A 71 9.70 -19.54 -17.07
C PRO A 71 8.28 -19.25 -17.58
N GLY A 72 8.09 -18.06 -18.16
CA GLY A 72 6.79 -17.61 -18.66
C GLY A 72 5.89 -16.97 -17.59
N ALA A 73 6.36 -16.83 -16.33
CA ALA A 73 5.66 -16.03 -15.34
C ALA A 73 5.46 -14.59 -15.86
N LYS A 74 4.31 -14.01 -15.58
CA LYS A 74 3.92 -12.65 -15.96
C LYS A 74 3.41 -11.92 -14.75
N PRO A 75 3.45 -10.58 -14.74
CA PRO A 75 2.75 -9.80 -13.73
C PRO A 75 1.31 -10.27 -13.57
N GLN A 76 0.84 -10.33 -12.34
CA GLN A 76 -0.52 -10.71 -12.01
C GLN A 76 -1.51 -9.67 -12.52
N SER A 77 -2.77 -10.04 -12.67
CA SER A 77 -3.84 -9.07 -12.95
C SER A 77 -3.91 -8.02 -11.83
N PRO A 78 -4.21 -6.75 -12.16
CA PRO A 78 -4.33 -5.70 -11.15
C PRO A 78 -5.27 -6.07 -10.02
N LEU A 79 -4.83 -5.84 -8.79
CA LEU A 79 -5.68 -5.95 -7.60
C LEU A 79 -6.73 -4.83 -7.63
N GLY A 80 -8.00 -5.17 -7.47
CA GLY A 80 -9.08 -4.20 -7.40
C GLY A 80 -10.46 -4.78 -7.75
N PRO A 81 -11.54 -4.06 -7.41
CA PRO A 81 -11.59 -2.97 -6.44
C PRO A 81 -11.55 -3.45 -4.99
N ILE A 82 -11.93 -4.74 -4.73
CA ILE A 82 -11.96 -5.33 -3.38
C ILE A 82 -10.56 -5.80 -2.94
N SER A 83 -9.80 -6.42 -3.84
CA SER A 83 -8.41 -6.80 -3.59
C SER A 83 -7.53 -5.57 -3.66
N HIS A 84 -6.82 -5.23 -2.58
CA HIS A 84 -5.96 -4.05 -2.52
C HIS A 84 -4.83 -4.23 -1.50
N LEU A 85 -3.86 -3.35 -1.57
CA LEU A 85 -2.84 -3.15 -0.53
C LEU A 85 -3.31 -2.02 0.38
N GLY A 86 -3.07 -2.10 1.69
CA GLY A 86 -3.50 -1.09 2.66
C GLY A 86 -2.35 -0.50 3.45
N PHE A 87 -2.31 0.84 3.54
CA PHE A 87 -1.41 1.61 4.38
C PHE A 87 -2.22 2.45 5.37
N SER A 88 -1.81 2.41 6.64
CA SER A 88 -2.37 3.27 7.67
C SER A 88 -1.61 4.58 7.75
N LEU A 89 -2.35 5.69 7.79
CA LEU A 89 -1.82 7.04 7.96
C LEU A 89 -2.18 7.60 9.35
N THR A 90 -1.41 8.59 9.80
CA THR A 90 -1.54 9.14 11.17
C THR A 90 -2.74 10.05 11.32
N SER A 91 -3.20 10.70 10.24
CA SER A 91 -4.30 11.66 10.28
C SER A 91 -5.16 11.61 9.03
N ARG A 92 -6.33 12.26 9.08
CA ARG A 92 -7.18 12.48 7.90
C ARG A 92 -6.53 13.43 6.91
N GLU A 93 -5.83 14.42 7.42
CA GLU A 93 -5.09 15.41 6.63
C GLU A 93 -4.02 14.74 5.78
N ASP A 94 -3.39 13.66 6.28
CA ASP A 94 -2.44 12.87 5.50
C ASP A 94 -3.14 12.10 4.37
N VAL A 95 -4.34 11.56 4.60
CA VAL A 95 -5.17 10.94 3.55
C VAL A 95 -5.55 11.95 2.49
N ASP A 96 -5.97 13.17 2.90
CA ASP A 96 -6.30 14.26 1.99
C ASP A 96 -5.09 14.69 1.14
N ALA A 97 -3.90 14.74 1.75
CA ALA A 97 -2.66 15.07 1.05
C ALA A 97 -2.29 14.01 0.00
N VAL A 98 -2.40 12.73 0.35
CA VAL A 98 -2.20 11.61 -0.59
C VAL A 98 -3.19 11.70 -1.74
N ALA A 99 -4.49 11.89 -1.45
CA ALA A 99 -5.53 11.97 -2.46
C ALA A 99 -5.32 13.17 -3.40
N ALA A 100 -4.95 14.33 -2.86
CA ALA A 100 -4.67 15.53 -3.65
C ALA A 100 -3.45 15.33 -4.57
N GLN A 101 -2.38 14.69 -4.08
CA GLN A 101 -1.21 14.37 -4.88
C GLN A 101 -1.54 13.34 -5.96
N ALA A 102 -2.26 12.27 -5.62
CA ALA A 102 -2.67 11.24 -6.56
C ALA A 102 -3.63 11.80 -7.62
N GLY A 103 -4.48 12.77 -7.26
CA GLY A 103 -5.33 13.49 -8.21
C GLY A 103 -4.52 14.27 -9.24
N LYS A 104 -3.44 14.97 -8.83
CA LYS A 104 -2.52 15.67 -9.74
C LYS A 104 -1.76 14.70 -10.65
N ASP A 105 -1.41 13.54 -10.13
CA ASP A 105 -0.67 12.51 -10.88
C ASP A 105 -1.60 11.65 -11.77
N GLY A 106 -2.93 11.85 -11.70
CA GLY A 106 -3.92 11.07 -12.45
C GLY A 106 -4.12 9.64 -11.94
N LEU A 107 -3.71 9.37 -10.69
CA LEU A 107 -3.69 8.03 -10.07
C LEU A 107 -4.81 7.82 -9.05
N LEU A 108 -5.57 8.85 -8.66
CA LEU A 108 -6.65 8.72 -7.70
C LEU A 108 -7.80 7.91 -8.30
N LYS A 109 -8.15 6.78 -7.66
CA LYS A 109 -9.28 5.93 -8.05
C LYS A 109 -10.55 6.24 -7.27
N PHE A 110 -10.43 6.55 -5.97
CA PHE A 110 -11.57 6.74 -5.08
C PHE A 110 -11.21 7.59 -3.86
N GLY A 111 -12.21 8.31 -3.34
CA GLY A 111 -12.08 9.12 -2.12
C GLY A 111 -11.45 10.50 -2.36
N PRO A 112 -10.99 11.19 -1.29
CA PRO A 112 -11.01 10.73 0.09
C PRO A 112 -12.42 10.76 0.72
N THR A 113 -12.77 9.77 1.54
CA THR A 113 -14.08 9.70 2.20
C THR A 113 -14.07 8.80 3.44
N PHE A 114 -14.97 9.07 4.38
CA PHE A 114 -15.25 8.15 5.47
C PHE A 114 -16.26 7.10 5.01
N LEU A 115 -15.88 5.83 5.04
CA LEU A 115 -16.79 4.73 4.66
C LEU A 115 -17.63 4.25 5.84
N ASN A 116 -16.99 3.81 6.90
CA ASN A 116 -17.64 3.27 8.10
C ASN A 116 -16.62 3.16 9.23
N PRO A 117 -17.03 2.84 10.48
CA PRO A 117 -16.12 2.75 11.62
C PRO A 117 -15.04 1.66 11.51
N TYR A 118 -15.21 0.66 10.65
CA TYR A 118 -14.22 -0.41 10.45
C TYR A 118 -13.15 -0.03 9.43
N ALA A 119 -13.57 0.57 8.32
CA ALA A 119 -12.68 0.98 7.23
C ALA A 119 -12.03 2.36 7.45
N GLY A 120 -12.66 3.22 8.26
CA GLY A 120 -12.16 4.55 8.54
C GLY A 120 -12.35 5.55 7.41
N TYR A 121 -11.48 6.56 7.38
CA TYR A 121 -11.38 7.60 6.36
C TYR A 121 -10.26 7.24 5.39
N LEU A 122 -10.55 7.13 4.09
CA LEU A 122 -9.61 6.56 3.14
C LEU A 122 -9.70 7.14 1.73
N CYS A 123 -8.64 6.94 0.97
CA CYS A 123 -8.62 7.05 -0.48
C CYS A 123 -7.97 5.80 -1.10
N ILE A 124 -8.24 5.57 -2.39
CA ILE A 124 -7.62 4.49 -3.17
C ILE A 124 -6.88 5.11 -4.35
N VAL A 125 -5.63 4.71 -4.50
CA VAL A 125 -4.71 5.18 -5.53
C VAL A 125 -4.30 3.99 -6.41
N SER A 126 -4.06 4.25 -7.69
CA SER A 126 -3.48 3.24 -8.60
C SER A 126 -1.98 3.22 -8.46
N ASP A 127 -1.37 2.05 -8.27
CA ASP A 127 0.06 1.91 -8.48
C ASP A 127 0.42 1.83 -9.99
N PRO A 128 1.71 1.77 -10.38
CA PRO A 128 2.11 1.71 -11.80
C PRO A 128 1.59 0.49 -12.56
N ASP A 129 1.32 -0.62 -11.87
CA ASP A 129 0.77 -1.85 -12.45
C ASP A 129 -0.76 -1.89 -12.42
N GLY A 130 -1.41 -0.83 -11.93
CA GLY A 130 -2.86 -0.70 -11.83
C GLY A 130 -3.45 -1.31 -10.57
N HIS A 131 -2.64 -1.79 -9.61
CA HIS A 131 -3.16 -2.28 -8.34
C HIS A 131 -3.83 -1.17 -7.55
N SER A 132 -4.90 -1.54 -6.83
CA SER A 132 -5.51 -0.65 -5.85
C SER A 132 -4.66 -0.60 -4.58
N VAL A 133 -4.28 0.60 -4.18
CA VAL A 133 -3.55 0.87 -2.94
C VAL A 133 -4.40 1.80 -2.09
N GLU A 134 -4.84 1.32 -0.93
CA GLU A 134 -5.63 2.07 0.03
C GLU A 134 -4.71 2.81 1.00
N PHE A 135 -5.00 4.08 1.22
CA PHE A 135 -4.41 4.88 2.28
C PHE A 135 -5.53 5.31 3.22
N SER A 136 -5.44 4.92 4.49
CA SER A 136 -6.55 5.08 5.45
C SER A 136 -6.10 5.56 6.81
N HIS A 137 -7.03 6.27 7.49
CA HIS A 137 -6.90 6.67 8.87
C HIS A 137 -8.09 6.18 9.69
N GLY A 138 -7.82 5.67 10.89
CA GLY A 138 -8.85 5.25 11.85
C GLY A 138 -9.50 3.90 11.53
N GLN A 139 -8.84 3.04 10.78
CA GLN A 139 -9.23 1.64 10.62
C GLN A 139 -9.22 0.89 11.95
N ALA A 140 -10.24 0.07 12.20
CA ALA A 140 -10.35 -0.75 13.40
C ALA A 140 -9.60 -2.09 13.26
N LEU A 141 -8.30 -2.06 12.90
CA LEU A 141 -7.50 -3.27 12.68
C LEU A 141 -7.36 -4.09 13.96
N GLY A 142 -8.23 -5.10 14.13
CA GLY A 142 -8.26 -5.98 15.31
C GLY A 142 -8.66 -5.29 16.63
N ARG A 143 -9.22 -4.08 16.57
CA ARG A 143 -9.73 -3.31 17.72
C ARG A 143 -11.20 -2.97 17.51
N PRO A 144 -12.00 -2.75 18.58
CA PRO A 144 -13.34 -2.19 18.41
C PRO A 144 -13.27 -0.86 17.66
N PRO A 145 -14.20 -0.60 16.70
CA PRO A 145 -14.20 0.67 15.98
C PRO A 145 -14.47 1.83 16.94
N VAL A 146 -13.69 2.90 16.79
CA VAL A 146 -13.91 4.13 17.55
C VAL A 146 -15.18 4.81 16.98
N HIS A 147 -16.20 4.96 17.81
CA HIS A 147 -17.42 5.67 17.44
C HIS A 147 -17.08 7.16 17.21
N GLN A 148 -17.03 7.59 15.96
CA GLN A 148 -16.84 9.00 15.63
C GLN A 148 -18.23 9.67 15.62
N PRO A 149 -18.48 10.70 16.46
CA PRO A 149 -19.74 11.42 16.41
C PRO A 149 -19.92 12.10 15.04
N ASP A 150 -21.07 11.89 14.43
CA ASP A 150 -21.45 12.54 13.17
C ASP A 150 -21.27 14.06 13.27
N ARG A 151 -20.52 14.66 12.34
CA ARG A 151 -20.37 16.13 12.25
C ARG A 151 -21.69 16.88 12.08
N LYS A 152 -22.79 16.20 11.82
CA LYS A 152 -24.12 16.81 11.66
C LYS A 152 -24.80 17.19 12.98
N SER A 153 -24.32 16.74 14.14
CA SER A 153 -24.95 17.06 15.43
C SER A 153 -24.48 18.38 16.07
N VAL A 154 -23.48 19.05 15.51
CA VAL A 154 -22.93 20.30 16.09
C VAL A 154 -23.60 21.57 15.52
N ALA A 155 -24.33 21.48 14.40
CA ALA A 155 -24.96 22.64 13.75
C ALA A 155 -26.40 22.95 14.24
N ALA A 156 -26.96 22.19 15.19
CA ALA A 156 -28.36 22.33 15.62
C ALA A 156 -28.56 22.92 17.03
N LYS A 157 -27.54 23.53 17.63
CA LYS A 157 -27.68 24.22 18.95
C LYS A 157 -27.07 25.62 18.93
N SER A 158 -27.52 26.44 18.03
CA SER A 158 -27.44 27.90 18.13
C SER A 158 -28.60 28.51 17.32
N GLY A 159 -29.73 28.54 17.98
CA GLY A 159 -30.93 29.25 17.59
C GLY A 159 -31.64 29.64 18.85
#